data_7be7367199d705cd6b4ad7d82de3a032
#
_entry.id   7be7367199d705cd6b4ad7d82de3a032
#
_cell.length_a   1.000
_cell.length_b   1.000
_cell.length_c   1.000
_cell.angle_alpha   90.00
_cell.angle_beta   90.00
_cell.angle_gamma   90.00
#
_symmetry.space_group_name_H-M   'P 1'
#
loop_
_entity.id
_entity.type
_entity.pdbx_description
1 polymer ?
#
loop_
_entity_poly.entity_id
_entity_poly.type
_entity_poly.pdbx_seq_one_letter_code
_entity_poly.pdbx_strand_id
1 'polypeptide(L)'
;MTDASFAHPRLAAIYDPLDPDRTDLDAYVRIAEEFGARRVLDIGCGTGVFPLLLADQGVEVVGVEPAGASLDVARAKPGAERVRWIHGDATALPPLRVDLVTMTANVAQAIADPEAWRQTLRGAFKALRPGGHLVFETRDPARRAWEEWNRASSFGTTEVPGVGAVETWVELLGVDGPLVTFRWTYAFASDGQVLTSDSTLRFHERHEVERDLAELGFELQEVRDAPDRPGRELVFLARRP
;
A
#
# COMPACT_ATOMS: atom_id res chain seq x y z
N MET A 1 1.87 -4.58 14.40
CA MET A 1 3.28 -5.01 14.18
C MET A 1 3.44 -5.08 12.67
N THR A 2 4.50 -4.51 12.11
CA THR A 2 4.70 -4.50 10.65
C THR A 2 5.17 -5.88 10.20
N ASP A 3 4.62 -6.38 9.09
CA ASP A 3 4.93 -7.70 8.54
C ASP A 3 6.40 -7.83 8.14
N ALA A 4 6.94 -9.05 8.26
CA ALA A 4 8.35 -9.29 7.97
C ALA A 4 8.73 -8.97 6.51
N SER A 5 7.82 -9.14 5.55
CA SER A 5 8.05 -8.74 4.14
C SER A 5 8.50 -7.29 4.00
N PHE A 6 8.04 -6.41 4.89
CA PHE A 6 8.35 -4.98 4.88
C PHE A 6 9.40 -4.59 5.93
N ALA A 7 9.39 -5.28 7.09
CA ALA A 7 10.23 -4.92 8.25
C ALA A 7 11.59 -5.63 8.28
N HIS A 8 11.73 -6.81 7.63
CA HIS A 8 12.99 -7.54 7.59
C HIS A 8 13.90 -6.99 6.48
N PRO A 9 15.13 -6.52 6.77
CA PRO A 9 15.97 -5.85 5.78
C PRO A 9 16.20 -6.65 4.50
N ARG A 10 16.43 -7.98 4.62
CA ARG A 10 16.63 -8.85 3.46
C ARG A 10 15.37 -8.97 2.58
N LEU A 11 14.18 -8.98 3.17
CA LEU A 11 12.92 -9.07 2.43
C LEU A 11 12.55 -7.73 1.79
N ALA A 12 12.71 -6.64 2.51
CA ALA A 12 12.49 -5.30 1.97
C ALA A 12 13.41 -5.01 0.77
N ALA A 13 14.67 -5.47 0.82
CA ALA A 13 15.64 -5.25 -0.27
C ALA A 13 15.28 -5.98 -1.58
N ILE A 14 14.53 -7.09 -1.50
CA ILE A 14 14.12 -7.86 -2.68
C ILE A 14 12.69 -7.58 -3.11
N TYR A 15 11.96 -6.72 -2.40
CA TYR A 15 10.53 -6.47 -2.66
C TYR A 15 10.28 -6.00 -4.09
N ASP A 16 10.97 -4.94 -4.52
CA ASP A 16 10.80 -4.42 -5.88
C ASP A 16 11.32 -5.38 -6.98
N PRO A 17 12.48 -6.04 -6.81
CA PRO A 17 12.93 -7.05 -7.78
C PRO A 17 11.99 -8.25 -7.96
N LEU A 18 11.20 -8.60 -6.94
CA LEU A 18 10.21 -9.67 -7.04
C LEU A 18 8.96 -9.26 -7.82
N ASP A 19 8.63 -7.97 -7.84
CA ASP A 19 7.49 -7.40 -8.57
C ASP A 19 7.94 -6.15 -9.32
N PRO A 20 8.71 -6.31 -10.42
CA PRO A 20 9.30 -5.20 -11.14
C PRO A 20 8.31 -4.42 -12.03
N ASP A 21 7.20 -5.04 -12.41
CA ASP A 21 6.14 -4.37 -13.17
C ASP A 21 5.24 -3.59 -12.21
N ARG A 22 5.34 -2.26 -12.27
CA ARG A 22 4.57 -1.35 -11.42
C ARG A 22 3.64 -0.47 -12.25
N THR A 23 3.17 -0.98 -13.39
CA THR A 23 2.14 -0.32 -14.22
C THR A 23 0.79 -0.22 -13.52
N ASP A 24 0.57 -0.98 -12.45
CA ASP A 24 -0.53 -0.82 -11.49
C ASP A 24 -0.64 0.61 -10.96
N LEU A 25 0.51 1.29 -10.77
CA LEU A 25 0.57 2.66 -10.23
C LEU A 25 0.21 3.74 -11.25
N ASP A 26 0.22 3.45 -12.55
CA ASP A 26 -0.12 4.43 -13.60
C ASP A 26 -1.52 5.01 -13.45
N ALA A 27 -2.47 4.22 -12.95
CA ALA A 27 -3.82 4.68 -12.69
C ALA A 27 -3.86 5.75 -11.60
N TYR A 28 -3.04 5.59 -10.55
CA TYR A 28 -2.96 6.53 -9.43
C TYR A 28 -2.18 7.79 -9.80
N VAL A 29 -1.17 7.68 -10.66
CA VAL A 29 -0.50 8.84 -11.27
C VAL A 29 -1.51 9.68 -12.05
N ARG A 30 -2.33 9.04 -12.91
CA ARG A 30 -3.40 9.74 -13.67
C ARG A 30 -4.45 10.38 -12.76
N ILE A 31 -4.80 9.75 -11.64
CA ILE A 31 -5.72 10.34 -10.65
C ILE A 31 -5.09 11.59 -10.00
N ALA A 32 -3.80 11.55 -9.69
CA ALA A 32 -3.09 12.73 -9.17
C ALA A 32 -3.10 13.89 -10.17
N GLU A 33 -2.91 13.60 -11.46
CA GLU A 33 -3.03 14.56 -12.56
C GLU A 33 -4.45 15.10 -12.72
N GLU A 34 -5.47 14.22 -12.69
CA GLU A 34 -6.89 14.56 -12.77
C GLU A 34 -7.30 15.59 -11.70
N PHE A 35 -6.81 15.40 -10.47
CA PHE A 35 -7.06 16.34 -9.38
C PHE A 35 -6.11 17.55 -9.37
N GLY A 36 -5.17 17.62 -10.30
CA GLY A 36 -4.16 18.69 -10.34
C GLY A 36 -3.34 18.77 -9.06
N ALA A 37 -3.08 17.61 -8.43
CA ALA A 37 -2.39 17.54 -7.15
C ALA A 37 -0.93 17.97 -7.30
N ARG A 38 -0.52 18.95 -6.50
CA ARG A 38 0.85 19.44 -6.44
C ARG A 38 1.59 19.00 -5.19
N ARG A 39 0.83 18.64 -4.15
CA ARG A 39 1.35 18.14 -2.87
C ARG A 39 0.58 16.87 -2.51
N VAL A 40 1.31 15.78 -2.36
CA VAL A 40 0.77 14.46 -2.10
C VAL A 40 1.36 13.89 -0.82
N LEU A 41 0.51 13.27 0.00
CA LEU A 41 0.91 12.38 1.08
C LEU A 41 0.59 10.95 0.69
N ASP A 42 1.59 10.09 0.63
CA ASP A 42 1.41 8.65 0.41
C ASP A 42 1.57 7.90 1.73
N ILE A 43 0.49 7.27 2.20
CA ILE A 43 0.43 6.51 3.44
C ILE A 43 0.71 5.03 3.14
N GLY A 44 1.70 4.45 3.84
CA GLY A 44 2.18 3.10 3.56
C GLY A 44 3.03 3.08 2.28
N CYS A 45 3.90 4.07 2.14
CA CYS A 45 4.66 4.27 0.89
C CYS A 45 5.68 3.16 0.59
N GLY A 46 5.87 2.21 1.49
CA GLY A 46 6.74 1.03 1.33
C GLY A 46 8.16 1.39 0.91
N THR A 47 8.63 0.77 -0.16
CA THR A 47 9.94 1.02 -0.77
C THR A 47 9.99 2.29 -1.65
N GLY A 48 8.93 3.08 -1.67
CA GLY A 48 8.92 4.43 -2.24
C GLY A 48 8.75 4.52 -3.75
N VAL A 49 8.26 3.48 -4.43
CA VAL A 49 8.09 3.50 -5.90
C VAL A 49 7.10 4.59 -6.30
N PHE A 50 5.90 4.60 -5.75
CA PHE A 50 4.88 5.58 -6.10
C PHE A 50 5.26 7.03 -5.75
N PRO A 51 5.79 7.35 -4.55
CA PRO A 51 6.32 8.66 -4.24
C PRO A 51 7.35 9.17 -5.25
N LEU A 52 8.25 8.31 -5.70
CA LEU A 52 9.29 8.68 -6.67
C LEU A 52 8.70 8.93 -8.06
N LEU A 53 7.72 8.13 -8.52
CA LEU A 53 7.01 8.37 -9.78
C LEU A 53 6.34 9.74 -9.80
N LEU A 54 5.70 10.14 -8.71
CA LEU A 54 5.09 11.47 -8.58
C LEU A 54 6.15 12.60 -8.50
N ALA A 55 7.23 12.38 -7.76
CA ALA A 55 8.32 13.36 -7.65
C ALA A 55 9.04 13.59 -9.00
N ASP A 56 9.13 12.56 -9.85
CA ASP A 56 9.65 12.68 -11.23
C ASP A 56 8.81 13.60 -12.10
N GLN A 57 7.51 13.74 -11.80
CA GLN A 57 6.58 14.65 -12.47
C GLN A 57 6.53 16.04 -11.83
N GLY A 58 7.41 16.31 -10.84
CA GLY A 58 7.49 17.61 -10.19
C GLY A 58 6.45 17.82 -9.07
N VAL A 59 5.82 16.76 -8.58
CA VAL A 59 4.91 16.81 -7.42
C VAL A 59 5.74 16.82 -6.13
N GLU A 60 5.37 17.66 -5.17
CA GLU A 60 5.93 17.63 -3.82
C GLU A 60 5.32 16.47 -3.04
N VAL A 61 6.13 15.48 -2.65
CA VAL A 61 5.64 14.25 -2.04
C VAL A 61 6.19 14.06 -0.63
N VAL A 62 5.29 13.65 0.26
CA VAL A 62 5.61 13.12 1.59
C VAL A 62 5.21 11.64 1.60
N GLY A 63 6.16 10.74 1.84
CA GLY A 63 5.90 9.33 2.07
C GLY A 63 5.97 9.00 3.56
N VAL A 64 4.97 8.29 4.10
CA VAL A 64 4.99 7.80 5.48
C VAL A 64 4.90 6.28 5.48
N GLU A 65 5.81 5.63 6.23
CA GLU A 65 5.95 4.18 6.27
C GLU A 65 6.38 3.72 7.66
N PRO A 66 5.66 2.77 8.29
CA PRO A 66 6.02 2.24 9.60
C PRO A 66 7.16 1.22 9.56
N ALA A 67 7.44 0.59 8.40
CA ALA A 67 8.53 -0.36 8.24
C ALA A 67 9.84 0.34 7.94
N GLY A 68 10.74 0.44 8.93
CA GLY A 68 12.03 1.09 8.77
C GLY A 68 12.86 0.51 7.63
N ALA A 69 12.86 -0.82 7.45
CA ALA A 69 13.64 -1.48 6.39
C ALA A 69 13.14 -1.12 4.98
N SER A 70 11.82 -1.05 4.77
CA SER A 70 11.25 -0.56 3.50
C SER A 70 11.63 0.89 3.25
N LEU A 71 11.56 1.74 4.30
CA LEU A 71 11.92 3.14 4.20
C LEU A 71 13.42 3.35 3.91
N ASP A 72 14.29 2.49 4.42
CA ASP A 72 15.72 2.52 4.11
C ASP A 72 15.98 2.18 2.64
N VAL A 73 15.23 1.22 2.06
CA VAL A 73 15.25 0.96 0.61
C VAL A 73 14.77 2.18 -0.16
N ALA A 74 13.66 2.80 0.25
CA ALA A 74 13.13 4.00 -0.41
C ALA A 74 14.16 5.14 -0.44
N ARG A 75 14.82 5.40 0.70
CA ARG A 75 15.85 6.46 0.84
C ARG A 75 17.12 6.19 0.05
N ALA A 76 17.42 4.94 -0.27
CA ALA A 76 18.59 4.56 -1.05
C ALA A 76 18.38 4.67 -2.56
N LYS A 77 17.17 4.88 -3.03
CA LYS A 77 16.87 4.99 -4.46
C LYS A 77 17.32 6.33 -5.05
N PRO A 78 17.69 6.34 -6.35
CA PRO A 78 17.95 7.59 -7.06
C PRO A 78 16.73 8.54 -6.98
N GLY A 79 16.96 9.83 -6.69
CA GLY A 79 15.90 10.82 -6.57
C GLY A 79 15.18 10.84 -5.24
N ALA A 80 15.58 10.00 -4.27
CA ALA A 80 14.94 9.92 -2.96
C ALA A 80 15.03 11.25 -2.17
N GLU A 81 16.01 12.09 -2.47
CA GLU A 81 16.17 13.43 -1.88
C GLU A 81 15.05 14.41 -2.24
N ARG A 82 14.25 14.10 -3.27
CA ARG A 82 13.09 14.90 -3.69
C ARG A 82 11.81 14.59 -2.91
N VAL A 83 11.82 13.50 -2.13
CA VAL A 83 10.69 13.06 -1.32
C VAL A 83 10.99 13.26 0.15
N ARG A 84 10.02 13.77 0.89
CA ARG A 84 10.10 13.83 2.34
C ARG A 84 9.64 12.51 2.95
N TRP A 85 10.57 11.75 3.52
CA TRP A 85 10.29 10.46 4.15
C TRP A 85 10.03 10.59 5.65
N ILE A 86 8.92 10.00 6.12
CA ILE A 86 8.53 9.95 7.53
C ILE A 86 8.49 8.49 7.97
N HIS A 87 9.28 8.13 8.99
CA HIS A 87 9.18 6.82 9.64
C HIS A 87 8.07 6.88 10.68
N GLY A 88 6.97 6.16 10.47
CA GLY A 88 5.78 6.17 11.31
C GLY A 88 4.54 5.83 10.51
N ASP A 89 3.40 6.15 11.08
CA ASP A 89 2.08 5.95 10.45
C ASP A 89 1.27 7.26 10.41
N ALA A 90 0.07 7.18 9.84
CA ALA A 90 -0.79 8.35 9.67
C ALA A 90 -1.40 8.89 10.97
N THR A 91 -1.22 8.21 12.11
CA THR A 91 -1.78 8.64 13.40
C THR A 91 -0.94 9.75 14.06
N ALA A 92 0.33 9.86 13.71
CA ALA A 92 1.31 10.76 14.31
C ALA A 92 2.01 11.69 13.27
N LEU A 93 1.31 12.06 12.21
CA LEU A 93 1.83 12.95 11.17
C LEU A 93 2.11 14.36 11.75
N PRO A 94 3.19 15.01 11.33
CA PRO A 94 3.37 16.44 11.57
C PRO A 94 2.27 17.23 10.86
N PRO A 95 2.07 18.51 11.19
CA PRO A 95 1.16 19.37 10.44
C PRO A 95 1.49 19.36 8.95
N LEU A 96 0.55 18.89 8.13
CA LEU A 96 0.63 18.85 6.67
C LEU A 96 -0.56 19.57 6.07
N ARG A 97 -0.40 20.02 4.82
CA ARG A 97 -1.48 20.59 4.02
C ARG A 97 -1.29 20.19 2.57
N VAL A 98 -1.84 19.01 2.21
CA VAL A 98 -1.68 18.40 0.90
C VAL A 98 -2.97 18.46 0.07
N ASP A 99 -2.83 18.29 -1.24
CA ASP A 99 -3.94 18.28 -2.19
C ASP A 99 -4.56 16.89 -2.31
N LEU A 100 -3.73 15.86 -2.17
CA LEU A 100 -4.10 14.46 -2.30
C LEU A 100 -3.43 13.63 -1.22
N VAL A 101 -4.17 12.68 -0.67
CA VAL A 101 -3.64 11.58 0.16
C VAL A 101 -3.91 10.27 -0.56
N THR A 102 -2.93 9.39 -0.62
CA THR A 102 -3.04 8.07 -1.26
C THR A 102 -2.71 6.95 -0.26
N MET A 103 -3.33 5.78 -0.48
CA MET A 103 -2.93 4.50 0.10
C MET A 103 -3.01 3.47 -1.05
N THR A 104 -1.90 3.24 -1.75
CA THR A 104 -1.82 2.32 -2.90
C THR A 104 -1.34 0.93 -2.47
N ALA A 105 -1.45 -0.06 -3.37
CA ALA A 105 -1.05 -1.45 -3.14
C ALA A 105 -1.77 -2.10 -1.93
N ASN A 106 -3.06 -1.80 -1.78
CA ASN A 106 -3.93 -2.36 -0.75
C ASN A 106 -3.51 -2.06 0.71
N VAL A 107 -2.82 -0.96 0.95
CA VAL A 107 -2.43 -0.50 2.30
C VAL A 107 -3.63 -0.40 3.23
N ALA A 108 -4.79 0.06 2.75
CA ALA A 108 -6.02 0.15 3.54
C ALA A 108 -6.39 -1.18 4.20
N GLN A 109 -6.18 -2.31 3.51
CA GLN A 109 -6.46 -3.65 4.05
C GLN A 109 -5.43 -4.12 5.08
N ALA A 110 -4.18 -3.66 4.97
CA ALA A 110 -3.12 -3.99 5.95
C ALA A 110 -3.38 -3.36 7.33
N ILE A 111 -4.25 -2.35 7.40
CA ILE A 111 -4.69 -1.73 8.65
C ILE A 111 -5.88 -2.53 9.20
N ALA A 112 -5.61 -3.73 9.70
CA ALA A 112 -6.64 -4.70 10.08
C ALA A 112 -7.45 -4.31 11.33
N ASP A 113 -6.85 -3.52 12.25
CA ASP A 113 -7.54 -3.03 13.46
C ASP A 113 -8.49 -1.88 13.11
N PRO A 114 -9.79 -1.96 13.51
CA PRO A 114 -10.79 -0.94 13.16
C PRO A 114 -10.50 0.45 13.73
N GLU A 115 -9.89 0.53 14.90
CA GLU A 115 -9.58 1.85 15.48
C GLU A 115 -8.34 2.46 14.81
N ALA A 116 -7.32 1.66 14.50
CA ALA A 116 -6.16 2.11 13.71
C ALA A 116 -6.60 2.58 12.32
N TRP A 117 -7.56 1.88 11.69
CA TRP A 117 -8.17 2.30 10.42
C TRP A 117 -8.81 3.70 10.54
N ARG A 118 -9.68 3.89 11.54
CA ARG A 118 -10.32 5.21 11.78
C ARG A 118 -9.31 6.31 12.10
N GLN A 119 -8.26 5.98 12.86
CA GLN A 119 -7.19 6.94 13.16
C GLN A 119 -6.39 7.32 11.92
N THR A 120 -6.13 6.37 11.03
CA THR A 120 -5.49 6.62 9.73
C THR A 120 -6.34 7.55 8.87
N LEU A 121 -7.64 7.28 8.75
CA LEU A 121 -8.56 8.18 8.02
C LEU A 121 -8.62 9.57 8.64
N ARG A 122 -8.61 9.69 9.98
CA ARG A 122 -8.54 11.01 10.67
C ARG A 122 -7.22 11.73 10.37
N GLY A 123 -6.10 10.98 10.30
CA GLY A 123 -4.79 11.51 9.92
C GLY A 123 -4.81 12.06 8.49
N ALA A 124 -5.34 11.27 7.56
CA ALA A 124 -5.54 11.67 6.17
C ALA A 124 -6.41 12.93 6.06
N PHE A 125 -7.56 12.94 6.76
CA PHE A 125 -8.46 14.10 6.77
C PHE A 125 -7.76 15.38 7.27
N LYS A 126 -7.00 15.27 8.35
CA LYS A 126 -6.25 16.44 8.91
C LYS A 126 -5.15 16.92 7.97
N ALA A 127 -4.46 16.01 7.28
CA ALA A 127 -3.38 16.34 6.35
C ALA A 127 -3.89 17.02 5.07
N LEU A 128 -5.09 16.70 4.61
CA LEU A 128 -5.69 17.32 3.44
C LEU A 128 -6.06 18.80 3.71
N ARG A 129 -5.91 19.63 2.67
CA ARG A 129 -6.57 20.94 2.64
C ARG A 129 -8.07 20.80 2.40
N PRO A 130 -8.93 21.78 2.75
CA PRO A 130 -10.30 21.83 2.24
C PRO A 130 -10.33 21.72 0.71
N GLY A 131 -11.20 20.89 0.19
CA GLY A 131 -11.28 20.55 -1.24
C GLY A 131 -10.23 19.54 -1.72
N GLY A 132 -9.37 19.00 -0.86
CA GLY A 132 -8.41 17.94 -1.19
C GLY A 132 -9.05 16.56 -1.19
N HIS A 133 -8.37 15.57 -1.75
CA HIS A 133 -8.90 14.24 -2.01
C HIS A 133 -8.12 13.15 -1.27
N LEU A 134 -8.83 12.10 -0.87
CA LEU A 134 -8.28 10.83 -0.41
C LEU A 134 -8.59 9.76 -1.45
N VAL A 135 -7.57 9.00 -1.87
CA VAL A 135 -7.70 7.90 -2.84
C VAL A 135 -7.03 6.66 -2.28
N PHE A 136 -7.73 5.56 -2.29
CA PHE A 136 -7.21 4.25 -1.90
C PHE A 136 -8.03 3.13 -2.51
N GLU A 137 -7.44 1.94 -2.57
CA GLU A 137 -8.16 0.75 -3.01
C GLU A 137 -8.29 -0.30 -1.91
N THR A 138 -9.26 -1.18 -2.12
CA THR A 138 -9.43 -2.44 -1.38
C THR A 138 -9.87 -3.54 -2.35
N ARG A 139 -9.46 -4.77 -2.11
CA ARG A 139 -10.01 -5.91 -2.83
C ARG A 139 -11.48 -6.08 -2.50
N ASP A 140 -12.29 -6.37 -3.52
CA ASP A 140 -13.70 -6.70 -3.33
C ASP A 140 -13.84 -8.04 -2.57
N PRO A 141 -14.41 -8.05 -1.36
CA PRO A 141 -14.58 -9.28 -0.59
C PRO A 141 -15.42 -10.34 -1.31
N ALA A 142 -16.37 -9.93 -2.16
CA ALA A 142 -17.21 -10.84 -2.93
C ALA A 142 -16.40 -11.70 -3.92
N ARG A 143 -15.20 -11.28 -4.28
CA ARG A 143 -14.29 -12.03 -5.19
C ARG A 143 -13.47 -13.09 -4.47
N ARG A 144 -13.41 -13.05 -3.12
CA ARG A 144 -12.71 -14.02 -2.30
C ARG A 144 -11.30 -14.33 -2.82
N ALA A 145 -10.53 -13.29 -3.14
CA ALA A 145 -9.20 -13.42 -3.76
C ALA A 145 -8.26 -14.37 -2.99
N TRP A 146 -8.46 -14.54 -1.69
CA TRP A 146 -7.69 -15.44 -0.84
C TRP A 146 -7.85 -16.94 -1.17
N GLU A 147 -8.89 -17.35 -1.92
CA GLU A 147 -9.05 -18.75 -2.36
C GLU A 147 -7.96 -19.18 -3.35
N GLU A 148 -7.36 -18.21 -4.03
CA GLU A 148 -6.22 -18.42 -4.94
C GLU A 148 -4.87 -18.41 -4.20
N TRP A 149 -4.83 -18.06 -2.90
CA TRP A 149 -3.58 -17.96 -2.13
C TRP A 149 -3.11 -19.33 -1.64
N ASN A 150 -2.49 -20.06 -2.52
CA ASN A 150 -1.90 -21.36 -2.25
C ASN A 150 -0.61 -21.53 -3.06
N ARG A 151 0.24 -22.45 -2.61
CA ARG A 151 1.54 -22.68 -3.25
C ARG A 151 1.42 -23.06 -4.72
N ALA A 152 0.42 -23.88 -5.08
CA ALA A 152 0.29 -24.36 -6.47
C ALA A 152 0.01 -23.23 -7.47
N SER A 153 -0.71 -22.19 -7.05
CA SER A 153 -1.08 -21.03 -7.88
C SER A 153 -0.06 -19.91 -7.84
N SER A 154 0.79 -19.84 -6.78
CA SER A 154 1.63 -18.68 -6.49
C SER A 154 3.13 -18.98 -6.49
N PHE A 155 3.54 -20.24 -6.61
CA PHE A 155 4.96 -20.57 -6.64
C PHE A 155 5.64 -19.96 -7.85
N GLY A 156 6.73 -19.25 -7.58
CA GLY A 156 7.58 -18.66 -8.60
C GLY A 156 9.03 -18.66 -8.20
N THR A 157 9.90 -18.50 -9.18
CA THR A 157 11.34 -18.31 -8.98
C THR A 157 11.75 -17.05 -9.73
N THR A 158 12.40 -16.12 -9.02
CA THR A 158 12.88 -14.86 -9.58
C THR A 158 14.38 -14.75 -9.36
N GLU A 159 15.11 -14.38 -10.42
CA GLU A 159 16.53 -14.03 -10.33
C GLU A 159 16.66 -12.59 -9.82
N VAL A 160 17.12 -12.43 -8.60
CA VAL A 160 17.28 -11.12 -7.95
C VAL A 160 18.74 -10.66 -8.07
N PRO A 161 19.02 -9.51 -8.72
CA PRO A 161 20.38 -9.00 -8.88
C PRO A 161 21.14 -8.90 -7.56
N GLY A 162 22.32 -9.48 -7.50
CA GLY A 162 23.18 -9.49 -6.30
C GLY A 162 22.75 -10.44 -5.17
N VAL A 163 21.62 -11.16 -5.34
CA VAL A 163 21.11 -12.14 -4.36
C VAL A 163 21.09 -13.55 -4.94
N GLY A 164 20.77 -13.70 -6.24
CA GLY A 164 20.55 -14.97 -6.93
C GLY A 164 19.08 -15.37 -6.96
N ALA A 165 18.81 -16.64 -7.26
CA ALA A 165 17.47 -17.17 -7.34
C ALA A 165 16.76 -17.15 -5.98
N VAL A 166 15.53 -16.61 -5.97
CA VAL A 166 14.63 -16.63 -4.81
C VAL A 166 13.33 -17.28 -5.24
N GLU A 167 12.97 -18.37 -4.58
CA GLU A 167 11.65 -18.99 -4.71
C GLU A 167 10.68 -18.35 -3.75
N THR A 168 9.48 -18.07 -4.23
CA THR A 168 8.42 -17.46 -3.42
C THR A 168 7.09 -18.16 -3.62
N TRP A 169 6.29 -18.19 -2.58
CA TRP A 169 4.89 -18.61 -2.66
C TRP A 169 4.08 -18.06 -1.49
N VAL A 170 2.77 -17.97 -1.69
CA VAL A 170 1.81 -17.60 -0.64
C VAL A 170 0.94 -18.79 -0.26
N GLU A 171 0.57 -18.84 1.02
CA GLU A 171 -0.33 -19.86 1.57
C GLU A 171 -1.36 -19.19 2.49
N LEU A 172 -2.64 -19.50 2.27
CA LEU A 172 -3.70 -19.07 3.16
C LEU A 172 -3.57 -19.83 4.49
N LEU A 173 -3.51 -19.10 5.60
CA LEU A 173 -3.46 -19.67 6.95
C LEU A 173 -4.86 -19.73 7.60
N GLY A 174 -5.74 -18.77 7.31
CA GLY A 174 -7.08 -18.77 7.88
C GLY A 174 -7.92 -17.56 7.46
N VAL A 175 -9.24 -17.72 7.63
CA VAL A 175 -10.23 -16.68 7.43
C VAL A 175 -11.09 -16.61 8.67
N ASP A 176 -11.15 -15.44 9.32
CA ASP A 176 -11.97 -15.17 10.50
C ASP A 176 -12.78 -13.88 10.28
N GLY A 177 -14.04 -14.06 9.89
CA GLY A 177 -14.87 -12.95 9.46
C GLY A 177 -14.23 -12.16 8.32
N PRO A 178 -14.00 -10.85 8.49
CA PRO A 178 -13.35 -10.03 7.47
C PRO A 178 -11.82 -10.14 7.47
N LEU A 179 -11.23 -10.88 8.40
CA LEU A 179 -9.79 -11.02 8.53
C LEU A 179 -9.29 -12.25 7.80
N VAL A 180 -8.33 -12.05 6.91
CA VAL A 180 -7.69 -13.11 6.13
C VAL A 180 -6.20 -13.11 6.43
N THR A 181 -5.72 -14.22 7.00
CA THR A 181 -4.31 -14.40 7.36
C THR A 181 -3.65 -15.34 6.37
N PHE A 182 -2.47 -14.96 5.91
CA PHE A 182 -1.68 -15.71 4.94
C PHE A 182 -0.21 -15.59 5.23
N ARG A 183 0.59 -16.49 4.65
CA ARG A 183 2.04 -16.55 4.77
C ARG A 183 2.68 -16.44 3.41
N TRP A 184 3.59 -15.50 3.25
CA TRP A 184 4.60 -15.54 2.21
C TRP A 184 5.82 -16.31 2.69
N THR A 185 6.35 -17.17 1.84
CA THR A 185 7.63 -17.87 2.03
C THR A 185 8.61 -17.46 0.96
N TYR A 186 9.85 -17.22 1.37
CA TYR A 186 10.98 -16.79 0.54
C TYR A 186 12.14 -17.76 0.77
N ALA A 187 12.52 -18.55 -0.23
CA ALA A 187 13.64 -19.48 -0.15
C ALA A 187 14.80 -18.99 -1.04
N PHE A 188 15.92 -18.72 -0.43
CA PHE A 188 17.10 -18.16 -1.09
C PHE A 188 18.04 -19.27 -1.52
N ALA A 189 18.30 -19.43 -2.83
CA ALA A 189 19.21 -20.45 -3.33
C ALA A 189 20.67 -20.19 -2.95
N SER A 190 21.05 -18.92 -2.74
CA SER A 190 22.43 -18.50 -2.49
C SER A 190 23.02 -19.04 -1.16
N ASP A 191 22.18 -19.23 -0.14
CA ASP A 191 22.62 -19.66 1.19
C ASP A 191 21.67 -20.69 1.84
N GLY A 192 20.61 -21.10 1.14
CA GLY A 192 19.61 -22.03 1.63
C GLY A 192 18.70 -21.47 2.74
N GLN A 193 18.77 -20.17 3.06
CA GLN A 193 17.90 -19.56 4.06
C GLN A 193 16.45 -19.52 3.57
N VAL A 194 15.54 -19.84 4.47
CA VAL A 194 14.09 -19.67 4.24
C VAL A 194 13.56 -18.66 5.25
N LEU A 195 12.92 -17.61 4.75
CA LEU A 195 12.24 -16.60 5.55
C LEU A 195 10.74 -16.64 5.28
N THR A 196 9.95 -16.31 6.30
CA THR A 196 8.50 -16.23 6.18
C THR A 196 7.97 -14.89 6.68
N SER A 197 6.86 -14.47 6.13
CA SER A 197 6.13 -13.29 6.56
C SER A 197 4.64 -13.63 6.67
N ASP A 198 4.12 -13.60 7.88
CA ASP A 198 2.68 -13.73 8.12
C ASP A 198 2.04 -12.34 8.08
N SER A 199 0.94 -12.24 7.35
CA SER A 199 0.18 -11.01 7.17
C SER A 199 -1.30 -11.27 7.42
N THR A 200 -1.98 -10.30 8.00
CA THR A 200 -3.43 -10.32 8.13
C THR A 200 -4.00 -9.10 7.46
N LEU A 201 -4.85 -9.31 6.47
CA LEU A 201 -5.58 -8.24 5.79
C LEU A 201 -7.03 -8.23 6.24
N ARG A 202 -7.60 -7.02 6.35
CA ARG A 202 -9.03 -6.84 6.53
C ARG A 202 -9.69 -6.60 5.18
N PHE A 203 -10.63 -7.46 4.83
CA PHE A 203 -11.49 -7.28 3.67
C PHE A 203 -12.73 -6.47 4.07
N HIS A 204 -12.72 -5.20 3.72
CA HIS A 204 -13.80 -4.27 4.02
C HIS A 204 -14.94 -4.42 3.03
N GLU A 205 -16.17 -4.54 3.53
CA GLU A 205 -17.33 -4.36 2.68
C GLU A 205 -17.45 -2.91 2.21
N ARG A 206 -17.86 -2.70 0.96
CA ARG A 206 -17.99 -1.36 0.39
C ARG A 206 -18.78 -0.40 1.29
N HIS A 207 -19.92 -0.83 1.80
CA HIS A 207 -20.77 -0.01 2.66
C HIS A 207 -20.13 0.35 4.02
N GLU A 208 -19.21 -0.48 4.54
CA GLU A 208 -18.45 -0.16 5.75
C GLU A 208 -17.47 0.99 5.49
N VAL A 209 -16.74 0.94 4.37
CA VAL A 209 -15.83 2.01 3.94
C VAL A 209 -16.60 3.32 3.73
N GLU A 210 -17.72 3.28 3.01
CA GLU A 210 -18.58 4.45 2.74
C GLU A 210 -19.06 5.09 4.05
N ARG A 211 -19.51 4.28 5.01
CA ARG A 211 -19.92 4.75 6.33
C ARG A 211 -18.76 5.38 7.10
N ASP A 212 -17.60 4.72 7.17
CA ASP A 212 -16.44 5.21 7.92
C ASP A 212 -15.93 6.53 7.35
N LEU A 213 -15.94 6.70 6.02
CA LEU A 213 -15.62 7.97 5.35
C LEU A 213 -16.61 9.08 5.73
N ALA A 214 -17.91 8.79 5.65
CA ALA A 214 -18.96 9.75 5.97
C ALA A 214 -18.92 10.19 7.46
N GLU A 215 -18.72 9.25 8.39
CA GLU A 215 -18.60 9.54 9.84
C GLU A 215 -17.42 10.47 10.16
N LEU A 216 -16.37 10.44 9.34
CA LEU A 216 -15.20 11.31 9.48
C LEU A 216 -15.30 12.61 8.69
N GLY A 217 -16.40 12.84 7.98
CA GLY A 217 -16.68 14.07 7.26
C GLY A 217 -16.16 14.11 5.84
N PHE A 218 -15.74 12.99 5.27
CA PHE A 218 -15.45 12.90 3.85
C PHE A 218 -16.72 12.83 3.02
N GLU A 219 -16.68 13.41 1.84
CA GLU A 219 -17.69 13.25 0.77
C GLU A 219 -17.17 12.21 -0.22
N LEU A 220 -17.77 11.00 -0.24
CA LEU A 220 -17.44 10.04 -1.29
C LEU A 220 -17.93 10.56 -2.64
N GLN A 221 -17.01 10.71 -3.58
CA GLN A 221 -17.33 11.21 -4.93
C GLN A 221 -17.57 10.07 -5.92
N GLU A 222 -16.73 9.05 -5.86
CA GLU A 222 -16.77 7.95 -6.81
C GLU A 222 -16.13 6.69 -6.20
N VAL A 223 -16.56 5.52 -6.69
CA VAL A 223 -15.87 4.25 -6.51
C VAL A 223 -15.62 3.68 -7.90
N ARG A 224 -14.36 3.61 -8.31
CA ARG A 224 -13.91 3.10 -9.60
C ARG A 224 -13.48 1.65 -9.51
N ASP A 225 -13.43 1.00 -10.65
CA ASP A 225 -12.73 -0.29 -10.81
C ASP A 225 -11.22 -0.03 -10.95
N ALA A 226 -10.40 -0.97 -10.47
CA ALA A 226 -8.95 -0.91 -10.66
C ALA A 226 -8.60 -1.38 -12.08
N PRO A 227 -7.97 -0.54 -12.93
CA PRO A 227 -7.73 -0.89 -14.33
C PRO A 227 -6.80 -2.10 -14.54
N ASP A 228 -5.86 -2.32 -13.61
CA ASP A 228 -4.91 -3.44 -13.61
C ASP A 228 -5.56 -4.76 -13.15
N ARG A 229 -6.67 -4.66 -12.39
CA ARG A 229 -7.40 -5.81 -11.83
C ARG A 229 -8.92 -5.67 -12.01
N PRO A 230 -9.45 -5.61 -13.23
CA PRO A 230 -10.84 -5.32 -13.50
C PRO A 230 -11.81 -6.25 -12.75
N GLY A 231 -12.75 -5.63 -12.02
CA GLY A 231 -13.77 -6.30 -11.23
C GLY A 231 -13.26 -7.03 -9.99
N ARG A 232 -12.02 -6.78 -9.55
CA ARG A 232 -11.43 -7.42 -8.36
C ARG A 232 -11.17 -6.45 -7.21
N GLU A 233 -11.07 -5.16 -7.49
CA GLU A 233 -10.74 -4.13 -6.51
C GLU A 233 -11.65 -2.91 -6.67
N LEU A 234 -11.85 -2.21 -5.57
CA LEU A 234 -12.66 -1.00 -5.47
C LEU A 234 -11.73 0.17 -5.13
N VAL A 235 -11.63 1.15 -6.02
CA VAL A 235 -10.85 2.38 -5.82
C VAL A 235 -11.78 3.48 -5.34
N PHE A 236 -11.62 3.90 -4.09
CA PHE A 236 -12.44 4.93 -3.45
C PHE A 236 -11.82 6.31 -3.67
N LEU A 237 -12.62 7.25 -4.17
CA LEU A 237 -12.26 8.65 -4.34
C LEU A 237 -13.16 9.49 -3.43
N ALA A 238 -12.58 10.03 -2.37
CA ALA A 238 -13.31 10.81 -1.37
C ALA A 238 -12.70 12.22 -1.23
N ARG A 239 -13.54 13.21 -0.96
CA ARG A 239 -13.14 14.61 -0.86
C ARG A 239 -13.28 15.10 0.58
N ARG A 240 -12.32 15.89 1.06
CA ARG A 240 -12.51 16.73 2.23
C ARG A 240 -13.25 18.01 1.82
N PRO A 241 -14.45 18.31 2.35
CA PRO A 241 -15.21 19.53 2.07
C PRO A 241 -14.44 20.81 2.37
#